data_31f5163c7d8578f1eace57ec23185b12
#
_entry.id   31f5163c7d8578f1eace57ec23185b12
#
_cell.length_a   1.000
_cell.length_b   1.000
_cell.length_c   1.000
_cell.angle_alpha   90.00
_cell.angle_beta   90.00
_cell.angle_gamma   90.00
#
_symmetry.space_group_name_H-M   'P 1'
#
loop_
_entity.id
_entity.type
_entity.pdbx_description
1 polymer ?
#
loop_
_entity_poly.entity_id
_entity_poly.type
_entity_poly.pdbx_seq_one_letter_code
_entity_poly.pdbx_strand_id
1 'polypeptide(L)'
;MVDPDTIERLRAVAAYQFGPGAGQALFPPHETDRITVQRSTSGRPRQLITPDGRICSYGTDGRFTLGMEGGRRLVAATPSPRCRVCIAAEAEPFIRDGKNVFAKFVTAVDERVRGGDEVAICSGEAEVIAVGTARVSAALMLDAEYGMAVKTREAIGPS
;
A
#
# COMPACT_ATOMS: atom_id res chain seq x y z
N MET A 1 17.45 5.91 -14.62
CA MET A 1 17.58 6.36 -13.22
C MET A 1 16.73 7.60 -12.99
N VAL A 2 16.05 7.67 -11.88
CA VAL A 2 15.24 8.83 -11.54
C VAL A 2 16.16 9.98 -11.08
N ASP A 3 15.85 11.23 -11.49
CA ASP A 3 16.67 12.36 -11.10
C ASP A 3 16.47 12.73 -9.60
N PRO A 4 17.49 13.35 -8.96
CA PRO A 4 17.43 13.64 -7.53
C PRO A 4 16.26 14.52 -7.09
N ASP A 5 15.89 15.51 -7.88
CA ASP A 5 14.79 16.41 -7.51
C ASP A 5 13.45 15.68 -7.55
N THR A 6 13.25 14.85 -8.57
CA THR A 6 12.03 14.05 -8.68
C THR A 6 11.91 13.10 -7.50
N ILE A 7 12.98 12.36 -7.18
CA ILE A 7 12.91 11.38 -6.09
C ILE A 7 12.68 12.04 -4.73
N GLU A 8 13.25 13.22 -4.50
CA GLU A 8 13.03 13.94 -3.26
C GLU A 8 11.57 14.38 -3.10
N ARG A 9 10.94 14.82 -4.19
CA ARG A 9 9.51 15.17 -4.16
C ARG A 9 8.64 13.94 -3.90
N LEU A 10 8.98 12.82 -4.52
CA LEU A 10 8.22 11.58 -4.32
C LEU A 10 8.36 11.09 -2.88
N ARG A 11 9.55 11.21 -2.28
CA ARG A 11 9.75 10.88 -0.87
C ARG A 11 8.91 11.76 0.05
N ALA A 12 8.81 13.06 -0.27
CA ALA A 12 8.01 13.98 0.52
C ALA A 12 6.52 13.63 0.45
N VAL A 13 6.02 13.27 -0.74
CA VAL A 13 4.63 12.82 -0.90
C VAL A 13 4.38 11.56 -0.07
N ALA A 14 5.30 10.61 -0.11
CA ALA A 14 5.16 9.36 0.66
C ALA A 14 5.13 9.63 2.16
N ALA A 15 6.01 10.52 2.65
CA ALA A 15 6.04 10.86 4.07
C ALA A 15 4.75 11.55 4.52
N TYR A 16 4.20 12.40 3.68
CA TYR A 16 2.92 13.05 3.96
C TYR A 16 1.76 12.04 4.00
N GLN A 17 1.72 11.13 3.03
CA GLN A 17 0.60 10.20 2.88
C GLN A 17 0.65 9.03 3.88
N PHE A 18 1.83 8.47 4.11
CA PHE A 18 1.98 7.23 4.89
C PHE A 18 2.68 7.43 6.23
N GLY A 19 3.24 8.60 6.48
CA GLY A 19 3.88 8.91 7.75
C GLY A 19 5.40 8.98 7.66
N PRO A 20 6.04 9.40 8.77
CA PRO A 20 7.49 9.53 8.83
C PRO A 20 8.22 8.24 8.44
N GLY A 21 9.26 8.38 7.64
CA GLY A 21 10.05 7.24 7.18
C GLY A 21 9.54 6.58 5.91
N ALA A 22 8.31 6.87 5.48
CA ALA A 22 7.73 6.22 4.30
C ALA A 22 8.49 6.56 3.02
N GLY A 23 9.03 7.76 2.92
CA GLY A 23 9.81 8.16 1.74
C GLY A 23 11.03 7.28 1.52
N GLN A 24 11.78 7.03 2.59
CA GLN A 24 12.96 6.16 2.53
C GLN A 24 12.57 4.69 2.40
N ALA A 25 11.42 4.31 2.93
CA ALA A 25 10.93 2.93 2.81
C ALA A 25 10.57 2.60 1.36
N LEU A 26 9.80 3.48 0.71
CA LEU A 26 9.37 3.26 -0.67
C LEU A 26 10.49 3.50 -1.67
N PHE A 27 11.32 4.51 -1.44
CA PHE A 27 12.38 4.93 -2.36
C PHE A 27 13.73 5.01 -1.63
N PRO A 28 14.32 3.84 -1.26
CA PRO A 28 15.57 3.86 -0.52
C PRO A 28 16.70 4.55 -1.30
N PRO A 29 17.53 5.36 -0.64
CA PRO A 29 18.62 6.06 -1.33
C PRO A 29 19.58 5.14 -2.09
N HIS A 30 19.82 3.94 -1.60
CA HIS A 30 20.73 2.98 -2.21
C HIS A 30 20.12 2.22 -3.39
N GLU A 31 18.83 2.42 -3.67
CA GLU A 31 18.14 1.74 -4.77
C GLU A 31 17.66 2.68 -5.86
N THR A 32 18.09 3.94 -5.86
CA THR A 32 17.61 4.93 -6.83
C THR A 32 17.86 4.52 -8.27
N ASP A 33 18.94 3.81 -8.53
CA ASP A 33 19.32 3.32 -9.86
C ASP A 33 18.44 2.15 -10.32
N ARG A 34 17.70 1.53 -9.42
CA ARG A 34 16.79 0.42 -9.74
C ARG A 34 15.37 0.90 -10.03
N ILE A 35 15.05 2.16 -9.72
CA ILE A 35 13.71 2.70 -9.87
C ILE A 35 13.54 3.29 -11.28
N THR A 36 12.54 2.79 -11.99
CA THR A 36 12.13 3.33 -13.29
C THR A 36 10.89 4.18 -13.08
N VAL A 37 10.93 5.40 -13.60
CA VAL A 37 9.79 6.30 -13.57
C VAL A 37 9.14 6.29 -14.94
N GLN A 38 7.92 5.77 -15.02
CA GLN A 38 7.10 5.90 -16.23
C GLN A 38 6.35 7.22 -16.15
N ARG A 39 6.44 8.01 -17.22
CA ARG A 39 5.87 9.35 -17.24
C ARG A 39 4.66 9.41 -18.16
N SER A 40 3.77 10.37 -17.87
CA SER A 40 2.65 10.69 -18.74
C SER A 40 3.15 11.43 -19.98
N THR A 41 2.26 11.65 -20.95
CA THR A 41 2.58 12.42 -22.15
C THR A 41 3.01 13.85 -21.84
N SER A 42 2.57 14.41 -20.70
CA SER A 42 2.98 15.73 -20.24
C SER A 42 4.28 15.71 -19.44
N GLY A 43 4.93 14.55 -19.28
CA GLY A 43 6.19 14.43 -18.54
C GLY A 43 6.03 14.23 -17.04
N ARG A 44 4.80 14.16 -16.53
CA ARG A 44 4.55 13.95 -15.10
C ARG A 44 4.85 12.50 -14.71
N PRO A 45 5.52 12.26 -13.58
CA PRO A 45 5.69 10.88 -13.09
C PRO A 45 4.33 10.21 -12.89
N ARG A 46 4.17 8.97 -13.36
CA ARG A 46 2.93 8.22 -13.20
C ARG A 46 3.13 6.94 -12.43
N GLN A 47 4.13 6.13 -12.80
CA GLN A 47 4.37 4.85 -12.14
C GLN A 47 5.83 4.72 -11.75
N LEU A 48 6.07 4.17 -10.59
CA LEU A 48 7.38 3.92 -10.03
C LEU A 48 7.56 2.41 -9.93
N ILE A 49 8.49 1.87 -10.73
CA ILE A 49 8.63 0.44 -10.95
C ILE A 49 10.07 0.02 -10.67
N THR A 50 10.25 -1.15 -10.09
CA THR A 50 11.56 -1.80 -9.91
C THR A 50 11.50 -3.19 -10.53
N PRO A 51 12.66 -3.88 -10.66
CA PRO A 51 12.64 -5.28 -11.07
C PRO A 51 11.82 -6.19 -10.17
N ASP A 52 11.62 -5.80 -8.90
CA ASP A 52 10.83 -6.58 -7.94
C ASP A 52 9.33 -6.32 -8.06
N GLY A 53 8.93 -5.29 -8.80
CA GLY A 53 7.54 -4.97 -9.02
C GLY A 53 7.26 -3.47 -8.93
N ARG A 54 5.98 -3.13 -9.07
CA ARG A 54 5.52 -1.76 -8.99
C ARG A 54 5.46 -1.32 -7.52
N ILE A 55 6.13 -0.20 -7.23
CA ILE A 55 6.09 0.39 -5.89
C ILE A 55 4.77 1.11 -5.70
N CYS A 56 4.43 2.02 -6.61
CA CYS A 56 3.20 2.81 -6.52
C CYS A 56 2.92 3.50 -7.85
N SER A 57 1.71 4.02 -7.99
CA SER A 57 1.34 4.94 -9.05
C SER A 57 1.04 6.30 -8.44
N TYR A 58 1.42 7.37 -9.14
CA TYR A 58 1.22 8.72 -8.68
C TYR A 58 0.01 9.32 -9.42
N GLY A 59 -1.05 9.58 -8.67
CA GLY A 59 -2.29 10.09 -9.22
C GLY A 59 -2.27 11.58 -9.48
N THR A 60 -3.22 12.04 -10.30
CA THR A 60 -3.39 13.47 -10.59
C THR A 60 -3.84 14.26 -9.36
N ASP A 61 -4.35 13.56 -8.35
CA ASP A 61 -4.73 14.16 -7.07
C ASP A 61 -3.54 14.37 -6.12
N GLY A 62 -2.32 14.02 -6.55
CA GLY A 62 -1.12 14.17 -5.73
C GLY A 62 -0.92 13.06 -4.70
N ARG A 63 -1.63 11.94 -4.83
CA ARG A 63 -1.52 10.81 -3.92
C ARG A 63 -1.02 9.57 -4.64
N PHE A 64 -0.39 8.67 -3.89
CA PHE A 64 0.03 7.37 -4.40
C PHE A 64 -1.07 6.34 -4.21
N THR A 65 -1.19 5.43 -5.18
CA THR A 65 -1.85 4.13 -4.98
C THR A 65 -0.75 3.08 -4.91
N LEU A 66 -0.83 2.21 -3.90
CA LEU A 66 0.23 1.23 -3.66
C LEU A 66 0.22 0.11 -4.69
N GLY A 67 1.43 -0.26 -5.15
CA GLY A 67 1.66 -1.54 -5.77
C GLY A 67 2.04 -2.57 -4.72
N MET A 68 2.13 -3.84 -5.12
CA MET A 68 2.51 -4.91 -4.18
C MET A 68 3.88 -4.67 -3.57
N GLU A 69 4.84 -4.22 -4.37
CA GLU A 69 6.18 -3.95 -3.85
C GLU A 69 6.18 -2.78 -2.86
N GLY A 70 5.39 -1.75 -3.12
CA GLY A 70 5.22 -0.63 -2.19
C GLY A 70 4.63 -1.08 -0.86
N GLY A 71 3.62 -1.92 -0.91
CA GLY A 71 3.02 -2.51 0.29
C GLY A 71 4.05 -3.29 1.11
N ARG A 72 4.86 -4.12 0.45
CA ARG A 72 5.90 -4.89 1.12
C ARG A 72 6.94 -3.99 1.78
N ARG A 73 7.35 -2.92 1.11
CA ARG A 73 8.34 -1.97 1.64
C ARG A 73 7.83 -1.23 2.87
N LEU A 74 6.58 -0.79 2.83
CA LEU A 74 5.97 -0.10 3.98
C LEU A 74 5.83 -1.04 5.18
N VAL A 75 5.36 -2.26 4.94
CA VAL A 75 5.18 -3.24 6.01
C VAL A 75 6.52 -3.65 6.62
N ALA A 76 7.54 -3.85 5.80
CA ALA A 76 8.87 -4.21 6.28
C ALA A 76 9.51 -3.09 7.12
N ALA A 77 9.18 -1.84 6.83
CA ALA A 77 9.80 -0.67 7.46
C ALA A 77 9.05 -0.17 8.70
N THR A 78 7.86 -0.69 8.99
CA THR A 78 7.01 -0.19 10.07
C THR A 78 6.55 -1.31 10.99
N PRO A 79 6.35 -1.01 12.28
CA PRO A 79 5.81 -2.03 13.20
C PRO A 79 4.33 -2.27 12.90
N SER A 80 3.88 -3.52 13.10
CA SER A 80 2.47 -3.86 12.98
C SER A 80 1.65 -3.08 14.03
N PRO A 81 0.48 -2.58 13.68
CA PRO A 81 -0.24 -2.69 12.40
C PRO A 81 -0.12 -1.47 11.48
N ARG A 82 0.99 -0.73 11.53
CA ARG A 82 1.20 0.48 10.72
C ARG A 82 1.06 0.19 9.23
N CYS A 83 0.33 1.04 8.52
CA CYS A 83 0.14 1.02 7.06
C CYS A 83 -0.57 -0.23 6.55
N ARG A 84 -1.23 -1.02 7.39
CA ARG A 84 -1.79 -2.30 6.98
C ARG A 84 -3.13 -2.61 7.62
N VAL A 85 -3.83 -3.54 6.96
CA VAL A 85 -5.02 -4.21 7.48
C VAL A 85 -4.66 -5.69 7.55
N CYS A 86 -4.72 -6.25 8.76
CA CYS A 86 -4.44 -7.67 8.98
C CYS A 86 -5.74 -8.44 8.97
N ILE A 87 -5.75 -9.61 8.34
CA ILE A 87 -6.95 -10.41 8.15
C ILE A 87 -6.83 -11.77 8.83
N ALA A 88 -7.99 -12.35 9.15
CA ALA A 88 -8.06 -13.70 9.70
C ALA A 88 -7.61 -14.72 8.65
N ALA A 89 -6.99 -15.82 9.12
CA ALA A 89 -6.47 -16.87 8.25
C ALA A 89 -7.53 -17.44 7.30
N GLU A 90 -8.78 -17.55 7.76
CA GLU A 90 -9.86 -18.08 6.95
C GLU A 90 -10.20 -17.24 5.73
N ALA A 91 -9.90 -15.94 5.77
CA ALA A 91 -10.13 -15.05 4.64
C ALA A 91 -9.00 -15.05 3.62
N GLU A 92 -7.82 -15.55 3.97
CA GLU A 92 -6.63 -15.47 3.13
C GLU A 92 -6.83 -15.99 1.71
N PRO A 93 -7.41 -17.19 1.49
CA PRO A 93 -7.56 -17.71 0.13
C PRO A 93 -8.38 -16.78 -0.77
N PHE A 94 -9.41 -16.16 -0.22
CA PHE A 94 -10.27 -15.24 -0.98
C PHE A 94 -9.53 -13.96 -1.34
N ILE A 95 -8.77 -13.41 -0.39
CA ILE A 95 -8.02 -12.18 -0.62
C ILE A 95 -6.88 -12.43 -1.62
N ARG A 96 -6.19 -13.57 -1.53
CA ARG A 96 -5.16 -13.95 -2.50
C ARG A 96 -5.74 -14.04 -3.92
N ASP A 97 -7.01 -14.41 -4.03
CA ASP A 97 -7.72 -14.49 -5.31
C ASP A 97 -8.26 -13.14 -5.79
N GLY A 98 -7.99 -12.06 -5.05
CA GLY A 98 -8.37 -10.72 -5.44
C GLY A 98 -9.72 -10.24 -4.91
N LYS A 99 -10.37 -11.01 -4.03
CA LYS A 99 -11.64 -10.60 -3.45
C LYS A 99 -11.43 -9.48 -2.44
N ASN A 100 -12.48 -8.70 -2.19
CA ASN A 100 -12.44 -7.59 -1.26
C ASN A 100 -12.44 -8.08 0.20
N VAL A 101 -11.88 -7.27 1.09
CA VAL A 101 -11.85 -7.58 2.52
C VAL A 101 -13.14 -7.11 3.16
N PHE A 102 -13.86 -8.02 3.81
CA PHE A 102 -15.02 -7.67 4.61
C PHE A 102 -14.59 -7.38 6.05
N ALA A 103 -15.27 -6.43 6.68
CA ALA A 103 -14.91 -5.94 8.02
C ALA A 103 -14.82 -7.07 9.06
N LYS A 104 -15.71 -8.06 8.97
CA LYS A 104 -15.72 -9.17 9.94
C LYS A 104 -14.44 -10.00 9.96
N PHE A 105 -13.61 -9.91 8.91
CA PHE A 105 -12.35 -10.66 8.82
C PHE A 105 -11.13 -9.85 9.24
N VAL A 106 -11.31 -8.57 9.56
CA VAL A 106 -10.20 -7.72 10.00
C VAL A 106 -9.85 -8.05 11.45
N THR A 107 -8.60 -8.43 11.68
CA THR A 107 -8.11 -8.75 13.03
C THR A 107 -7.34 -7.61 13.66
N ALA A 108 -6.69 -6.79 12.85
CA ALA A 108 -5.97 -5.61 13.30
C ALA A 108 -5.86 -4.63 12.12
N VAL A 109 -5.77 -3.35 12.43
CA VAL A 109 -5.63 -2.31 11.42
C VAL A 109 -4.92 -1.10 12.03
N ASP A 110 -4.14 -0.41 11.22
CA ASP A 110 -3.53 0.86 11.61
C ASP A 110 -4.64 1.84 12.01
N GLU A 111 -4.58 2.33 13.24
CA GLU A 111 -5.63 3.20 13.80
C GLU A 111 -5.80 4.52 13.04
N ARG A 112 -4.80 4.90 12.23
CA ARG A 112 -4.84 6.12 11.42
C ARG A 112 -5.62 5.96 10.12
N VAL A 113 -5.96 4.73 9.74
CA VAL A 113 -6.62 4.45 8.47
C VAL A 113 -8.02 5.07 8.45
N ARG A 114 -8.30 5.75 7.34
CA ARG A 114 -9.60 6.34 7.04
C ARG A 114 -10.07 5.87 5.68
N GLY A 115 -11.35 6.02 5.41
CA GLY A 115 -11.89 5.69 4.08
C GLY A 115 -11.14 6.46 3.01
N GLY A 116 -10.73 5.77 1.96
CA GLY A 116 -9.94 6.34 0.87
C GLY A 116 -8.43 6.13 1.01
N ASP A 117 -7.95 5.72 2.18
CA ASP A 117 -6.52 5.50 2.38
C ASP A 117 -6.04 4.21 1.71
N GLU A 118 -4.80 4.25 1.23
CA GLU A 118 -4.12 3.09 0.68
C GLU A 118 -3.54 2.24 1.81
N VAL A 119 -3.72 0.93 1.71
CA VAL A 119 -3.25 0.00 2.73
C VAL A 119 -2.67 -1.26 2.11
N ALA A 120 -1.70 -1.85 2.81
CA ALA A 120 -1.30 -3.23 2.56
C ALA A 120 -2.28 -4.15 3.29
N ILE A 121 -2.56 -5.30 2.69
CA ILE A 121 -3.42 -6.32 3.29
C ILE A 121 -2.53 -7.49 3.65
N CYS A 122 -2.50 -7.84 4.94
CA CYS A 122 -1.57 -8.85 5.46
C CYS A 122 -2.28 -10.06 6.01
N SER A 123 -1.72 -11.23 5.72
CA SER A 123 -1.98 -12.44 6.46
C SER A 123 -1.06 -12.42 7.67
N GLY A 124 -1.61 -12.63 8.87
CA GLY A 124 -0.82 -12.39 10.08
C GLY A 124 -0.43 -10.93 10.20
N GLU A 125 0.75 -10.66 10.73
CA GLU A 125 1.17 -9.28 11.00
C GLU A 125 2.01 -8.65 9.89
N ALA A 126 2.69 -9.45 9.07
CA ALA A 126 3.71 -8.92 8.17
C ALA A 126 3.73 -9.54 6.77
N GLU A 127 2.95 -10.55 6.49
CA GLU A 127 2.95 -11.17 5.17
C GLU A 127 1.96 -10.43 4.26
N VAL A 128 2.47 -9.61 3.37
CA VAL A 128 1.63 -8.85 2.44
C VAL A 128 1.12 -9.78 1.34
N ILE A 129 -0.20 -9.92 1.27
CA ILE A 129 -0.85 -10.76 0.25
C ILE A 129 -1.63 -9.95 -0.78
N ALA A 130 -1.89 -8.68 -0.48
CA ALA A 130 -2.63 -7.79 -1.39
C ALA A 130 -2.41 -6.34 -0.99
N VAL A 131 -2.83 -5.43 -1.84
CA VAL A 131 -2.91 -4.00 -1.56
C VAL A 131 -4.26 -3.49 -2.06
N GLY A 132 -4.73 -2.42 -1.46
CA GLY A 132 -6.02 -1.85 -1.85
C GLY A 132 -6.31 -0.53 -1.16
N THR A 133 -7.57 -0.11 -1.29
CA THR A 133 -8.06 1.16 -0.76
C THR A 133 -9.07 0.88 0.34
N ALA A 134 -8.84 1.46 1.52
CA ALA A 134 -9.79 1.34 2.63
C ALA A 134 -11.11 2.01 2.25
N ARG A 135 -12.21 1.37 2.60
CA ARG A 135 -13.54 1.91 2.33
C ARG A 135 -14.14 2.60 3.54
N VAL A 136 -13.66 2.26 4.73
CA VAL A 136 -14.14 2.82 5.99
C VAL A 136 -12.95 3.03 6.92
N SER A 137 -13.18 3.73 8.04
CA SER A 137 -12.13 3.99 9.02
C SER A 137 -11.72 2.72 9.78
N ALA A 138 -10.54 2.76 10.40
CA ALA A 138 -10.06 1.68 11.24
C ALA A 138 -11.06 1.32 12.33
N ALA A 139 -11.60 2.32 13.02
CA ALA A 139 -12.57 2.10 14.08
C ALA A 139 -13.80 1.35 13.58
N LEU A 140 -14.29 1.72 12.40
CA LEU A 140 -15.47 1.08 11.83
C LEU A 140 -15.15 -0.35 11.37
N MET A 141 -13.95 -0.59 10.83
CA MET A 141 -13.54 -1.94 10.45
C MET A 141 -13.59 -2.90 11.63
N LEU A 142 -13.10 -2.45 12.79
CA LEU A 142 -13.02 -3.30 13.98
C LEU A 142 -14.37 -3.48 14.67
N ASP A 143 -15.29 -2.54 14.48
CA ASP A 143 -16.59 -2.54 15.15
C ASP A 143 -17.71 -3.14 14.31
N ALA A 144 -17.61 -3.07 12.99
CA ALA A 144 -18.66 -3.50 12.08
C ALA A 144 -18.68 -5.02 11.89
N GLU A 145 -19.88 -5.59 11.85
CA GLU A 145 -20.07 -7.02 11.54
C GLU A 145 -20.33 -7.24 10.05
N TYR A 146 -20.62 -6.18 9.32
CA TYR A 146 -21.01 -6.22 7.91
C TYR A 146 -20.22 -5.19 7.11
N GLY A 147 -20.19 -5.41 5.81
CA GLY A 147 -19.69 -4.45 4.85
C GLY A 147 -18.24 -4.62 4.49
N MET A 148 -17.86 -3.89 3.47
CA MET A 148 -16.52 -3.95 2.88
C MET A 148 -15.58 -3.03 3.65
N ALA A 149 -14.49 -3.60 4.16
CA ALA A 149 -13.43 -2.82 4.80
C ALA A 149 -12.43 -2.29 3.80
N VAL A 150 -11.96 -3.13 2.86
CA VAL A 150 -10.96 -2.74 1.87
C VAL A 150 -11.38 -3.26 0.50
N LYS A 151 -11.27 -2.38 -0.50
CA LYS A 151 -11.39 -2.80 -1.90
C LYS A 151 -10.01 -3.22 -2.38
N THR A 152 -9.83 -4.51 -2.62
CA THR A 152 -8.58 -5.08 -3.09
C THR A 152 -8.33 -4.66 -4.54
N ARG A 153 -7.11 -4.20 -4.82
CA ARG A 153 -6.71 -3.79 -6.17
C ARG A 153 -5.76 -4.76 -6.81
N GLU A 154 -4.77 -5.23 -6.06
CA GLU A 154 -3.81 -6.24 -6.52
C GLU A 154 -3.65 -7.30 -5.43
N ALA A 155 -3.43 -8.53 -5.84
CA ALA A 155 -3.20 -9.64 -4.93
C ALA A 155 -2.14 -10.57 -5.51
N ILE A 156 -1.49 -11.35 -4.63
CA ILE A 156 -0.39 -12.23 -5.04
C ILE A 156 -0.87 -13.49 -5.80
N GLY A 157 -2.17 -13.77 -5.76
CA GLY A 157 -2.71 -14.95 -6.40
C GLY A 157 -2.78 -16.16 -5.47
N PRO A 158 -3.42 -17.24 -5.93
CA PRO A 158 -3.54 -18.47 -5.14
C PRO A 158 -2.17 -19.03 -4.79
N SER A 159 -2.08 -19.68 -3.63
CA SER A 159 -0.85 -20.33 -3.19
C SER A 159 -0.61 -21.66 -3.89
#